data_2290ebf57e79120214220e4268a2615d
#
_entry.id   2290ebf57e79120214220e4268a2615d
#
_cell.length_a   1.000
_cell.length_b   1.000
_cell.length_c   1.000
_cell.angle_alpha   90.00
_cell.angle_beta   90.00
_cell.angle_gamma   90.00
#
_symmetry.space_group_name_H-M   'P 1'
#
loop_
_entity.id
_entity.type
_entity.pdbx_description
1 polymer ?
#
loop_
_entity_poly.entity_id
_entity_poly.type
_entity_poly.pdbx_seq_one_letter_code
_entity_poly.pdbx_strand_id
1 'polypeptide(L)'
;TNTDAVQPLPVTSRLARKPAGNPKADLRQYFMLAHGSHLVDTARFLCGDIVAVRARLNEKFGAYCWFVETEFASGALGHLDLTVAVRMDWHEGFQLYGENGSVIARTFNPWYFRASEVEIFHEKTATAHKPLGADGHFFRRQLEGLADTVLNGTPMRGANVEDGIASIRAMVAIARSVESGERVELASVSGAV
;
A
#
# COMPACT_ATOMS: atom_id res chain seq x y z
N THR A 1 -23.99 10.77 -23.92
CA THR A 1 -23.02 10.76 -22.86
C THR A 1 -23.03 12.14 -22.21
N ASN A 2 -23.82 12.26 -21.15
CA ASN A 2 -23.93 13.51 -20.41
C ASN A 2 -22.68 13.63 -19.51
N THR A 3 -21.66 14.29 -20.03
CA THR A 3 -20.52 14.73 -19.23
C THR A 3 -20.77 16.16 -18.75
N ASP A 4 -21.91 16.39 -18.13
CA ASP A 4 -22.05 17.59 -17.36
C ASP A 4 -21.01 17.51 -16.23
N ALA A 5 -19.96 18.27 -16.39
CA ALA A 5 -18.90 18.35 -15.42
C ALA A 5 -19.53 18.69 -14.08
N VAL A 6 -19.56 17.72 -13.18
CA VAL A 6 -19.92 17.97 -11.78
C VAL A 6 -18.96 19.05 -11.31
N GLN A 7 -19.44 20.26 -11.19
CA GLN A 7 -18.64 21.35 -10.64
C GLN A 7 -18.20 20.91 -9.25
N PRO A 8 -16.91 20.85 -8.95
CA PRO A 8 -16.47 20.47 -7.65
C PRO A 8 -17.03 21.48 -6.64
N LEU A 9 -17.76 21.00 -5.67
CA LEU A 9 -18.22 21.83 -4.56
C LEU A 9 -16.98 22.45 -3.90
N PRO A 10 -16.94 23.77 -3.74
CA PRO A 10 -15.82 24.42 -3.06
C PRO A 10 -15.84 24.00 -1.59
N VAL A 11 -15.04 22.99 -1.26
CA VAL A 11 -14.86 22.57 0.13
C VAL A 11 -13.85 23.50 0.78
N THR A 12 -14.34 24.48 1.50
CA THR A 12 -13.51 25.32 2.35
C THR A 12 -13.41 24.68 3.74
N SER A 13 -12.34 23.94 3.99
CA SER A 13 -12.03 23.49 5.34
C SER A 13 -11.30 24.60 6.09
N ARG A 14 -11.92 25.14 7.14
CA ARG A 14 -11.27 26.10 8.05
C ARG A 14 -10.15 25.48 8.89
N LEU A 15 -10.09 24.17 8.98
CA LEU A 15 -9.15 23.41 9.81
C LEU A 15 -7.98 22.84 9.00
N ALA A 16 -8.16 22.61 7.69
CA ALA A 16 -7.08 22.10 6.84
C ALA A 16 -6.10 23.23 6.52
N ARG A 17 -4.88 23.12 7.02
CA ARG A 17 -3.78 23.99 6.65
C ARG A 17 -2.94 23.29 5.59
N LYS A 18 -2.67 23.99 4.49
CA LYS A 18 -1.67 23.51 3.53
C LYS A 18 -0.33 23.43 4.26
N PRO A 19 0.38 22.28 4.22
CA PRO A 19 1.72 22.20 4.77
C PRO A 19 2.62 23.29 4.23
N ALA A 20 3.44 23.89 5.08
CA ALA A 20 4.45 24.84 4.64
C ALA A 20 5.53 24.08 3.85
N GLY A 21 5.92 24.62 2.70
CA GLY A 21 7.00 24.06 1.89
C GLY A 21 6.53 23.29 0.65
N ASN A 22 7.52 22.82 -0.10
CA ASN A 22 7.33 22.00 -1.29
C ASN A 22 7.39 20.52 -0.89
N PRO A 23 6.30 19.73 -1.00
CA PRO A 23 6.32 18.31 -0.64
C PRO A 23 7.27 17.48 -1.51
N LYS A 24 7.70 18.01 -2.64
CA LYS A 24 8.69 17.39 -3.55
C LYS A 24 10.11 17.90 -3.32
N ALA A 25 10.39 18.63 -2.24
CA ALA A 25 11.74 19.07 -1.93
C ALA A 25 12.66 17.88 -1.59
N ASP A 26 12.10 16.85 -0.97
CA ASP A 26 12.74 15.55 -0.78
C ASP A 26 11.96 14.49 -1.56
N LEU A 27 12.52 14.05 -2.69
CA LEU A 27 11.87 13.05 -3.54
C LEU A 27 11.86 11.65 -2.94
N ARG A 28 12.81 11.30 -2.07
CA ARG A 28 12.80 10.02 -1.35
C ARG A 28 11.58 9.97 -0.43
N GLN A 29 11.43 10.98 0.40
CA GLN A 29 10.28 11.10 1.30
C GLN A 29 8.97 11.17 0.51
N TYR A 30 8.93 11.98 -0.54
CA TYR A 30 7.73 12.13 -1.37
C TYR A 30 7.28 10.80 -1.98
N PHE A 31 8.17 10.03 -2.61
CA PHE A 31 7.81 8.76 -3.22
C PHE A 31 7.48 7.68 -2.19
N MET A 32 8.19 7.64 -1.07
CA MET A 32 7.88 6.71 0.01
C MET A 32 6.49 6.99 0.60
N LEU A 33 6.14 8.23 0.86
CA LEU A 33 4.81 8.59 1.38
C LEU A 33 3.71 8.41 0.33
N ALA A 34 3.97 8.71 -0.95
CA ALA A 34 2.96 8.62 -2.01
C ALA A 34 2.70 7.18 -2.48
N HIS A 35 3.74 6.36 -2.63
CA HIS A 35 3.63 5.00 -3.17
C HIS A 35 3.96 3.91 -2.14
N GLY A 36 4.93 4.17 -1.27
CA GLY A 36 5.29 3.23 -0.22
C GLY A 36 4.16 2.99 0.78
N SER A 37 3.30 3.98 1.01
CA SER A 37 2.11 3.82 1.84
C SER A 37 1.19 2.72 1.32
N HIS A 38 0.93 2.67 0.02
CA HIS A 38 0.12 1.61 -0.59
C HIS A 38 0.78 0.24 -0.46
N LEU A 39 2.09 0.18 -0.72
CA LEU A 39 2.86 -1.07 -0.63
C LEU A 39 2.84 -1.64 0.79
N VAL A 40 3.16 -0.82 1.78
CA VAL A 40 3.24 -1.22 3.19
C VAL A 40 1.86 -1.57 3.75
N ASP A 41 0.86 -0.77 3.45
CA ASP A 41 -0.52 -1.02 3.91
C ASP A 41 -1.08 -2.32 3.31
N THR A 42 -0.87 -2.55 2.02
CA THR A 42 -1.28 -3.80 1.38
C THR A 42 -0.55 -5.01 1.95
N ALA A 43 0.76 -4.89 2.20
CA ALA A 43 1.52 -5.98 2.82
C ALA A 43 0.98 -6.31 4.22
N ARG A 44 0.68 -5.29 5.04
CA ARG A 44 0.06 -5.46 6.35
C ARG A 44 -1.34 -6.08 6.27
N PHE A 45 -2.15 -5.63 5.32
CA PHE A 45 -3.49 -6.18 5.09
C PHE A 45 -3.45 -7.67 4.73
N LEU A 46 -2.49 -8.09 3.92
CA LEU A 46 -2.38 -9.48 3.45
C LEU A 46 -1.66 -10.41 4.43
N CYS A 47 -0.64 -9.92 5.15
CA CYS A 47 0.28 -10.76 5.93
C CYS A 47 0.29 -10.45 7.43
N GLY A 48 -0.44 -9.44 7.87
CA GLY A 48 -0.46 -8.98 9.27
C GLY A 48 0.61 -7.93 9.57
N ASP A 49 0.76 -7.61 10.84
CA ASP A 49 1.63 -6.52 11.26
C ASP A 49 3.11 -6.80 10.97
N ILE A 50 3.79 -5.79 10.45
CA ILE A 50 5.25 -5.78 10.25
C ILE A 50 5.90 -5.49 11.61
N VAL A 51 6.88 -6.30 12.00
CA VAL A 51 7.62 -6.12 13.27
C VAL A 51 9.04 -5.63 13.06
N ALA A 52 9.67 -5.94 11.93
CA ALA A 52 11.00 -5.44 11.60
C ALA A 52 11.19 -5.33 10.08
N VAL A 53 12.12 -4.47 9.70
CA VAL A 53 12.52 -4.29 8.30
C VAL A 53 14.03 -4.16 8.17
N ARG A 54 14.57 -4.59 7.01
CA ARG A 54 15.89 -4.21 6.52
C ARG A 54 15.74 -3.72 5.09
N ALA A 55 16.23 -2.51 4.79
CA ALA A 55 15.97 -1.86 3.52
C ALA A 55 17.24 -1.32 2.86
N ARG A 56 17.20 -1.30 1.53
CA ARG A 56 18.19 -0.65 0.69
C ARG A 56 17.48 0.24 -0.32
N LEU A 57 18.12 1.35 -0.67
CA LEU A 57 17.66 2.26 -1.72
C LEU A 57 18.75 2.38 -2.78
N ASN A 58 18.36 2.18 -4.02
CA ASN A 58 19.19 2.51 -5.18
C ASN A 58 18.55 3.68 -5.95
N GLU A 59 19.37 4.70 -6.22
CA GLU A 59 18.97 5.88 -6.98
C GLU A 59 19.85 5.98 -8.23
N LYS A 60 19.22 5.84 -9.40
CA LYS A 60 19.90 5.91 -10.70
C LYS A 60 18.97 6.56 -11.73
N PHE A 61 19.51 7.35 -12.63
CA PHE A 61 18.80 7.99 -13.76
C PHE A 61 17.55 8.80 -13.35
N GLY A 62 17.47 9.29 -12.11
CA GLY A 62 16.27 9.92 -11.56
C GLY A 62 15.18 8.93 -11.09
N ALA A 63 15.45 7.62 -11.14
CA ALA A 63 14.58 6.58 -10.60
C ALA A 63 14.99 6.18 -9.19
N TYR A 64 14.05 5.62 -8.45
CA TYR A 64 14.21 5.19 -7.06
C TYR A 64 13.72 3.76 -6.94
N CYS A 65 14.56 2.88 -6.36
CA CYS A 65 14.23 1.50 -6.12
C CYS A 65 14.52 1.16 -4.65
N TRP A 66 13.47 0.93 -3.85
CA TRP A 66 13.58 0.38 -2.51
C TRP A 66 13.42 -1.13 -2.57
N PHE A 67 14.33 -1.81 -1.94
CA PHE A 67 14.28 -3.24 -1.67
C PHE A 67 14.20 -3.42 -0.15
N VAL A 68 13.12 -4.04 0.33
CA VAL A 68 12.81 -4.13 1.77
C VAL A 68 12.57 -5.58 2.16
N GLU A 69 13.44 -6.12 2.98
CA GLU A 69 13.19 -7.37 3.72
C GLU A 69 12.25 -7.05 4.88
N THR A 70 11.24 -7.87 5.10
CA THR A 70 10.17 -7.62 6.08
C THR A 70 9.95 -8.85 6.94
N GLU A 71 9.82 -8.65 8.24
CA GLU A 71 9.40 -9.68 9.19
C GLU A 71 7.99 -9.34 9.70
N PHE A 72 7.11 -10.31 9.67
CA PHE A 72 5.73 -10.16 10.14
C PHE A 72 5.56 -10.77 11.53
N ALA A 73 4.57 -10.28 12.29
CA ALA A 73 4.26 -10.76 13.64
C ALA A 73 3.92 -12.27 13.68
N SER A 74 3.46 -12.84 12.58
CA SER A 74 3.22 -14.25 12.41
C SER A 74 4.48 -15.12 12.31
N GLY A 75 5.66 -14.49 12.17
CA GLY A 75 6.91 -15.15 11.84
C GLY A 75 7.14 -15.33 10.32
N ALA A 76 6.20 -14.92 9.48
CA ALA A 76 6.40 -14.92 8.04
C ALA A 76 7.48 -13.90 7.64
N LEU A 77 8.22 -14.23 6.60
CA LEU A 77 9.18 -13.34 5.97
C LEU A 77 8.62 -12.83 4.66
N GLY A 78 8.88 -11.56 4.36
CA GLY A 78 8.46 -10.94 3.13
C GLY A 78 9.56 -10.10 2.49
N HIS A 79 9.33 -9.81 1.24
CA HIS A 79 10.13 -8.89 0.46
C HIS A 79 9.18 -7.90 -0.21
N LEU A 80 9.43 -6.63 0.00
CA LEU A 80 8.68 -5.55 -0.63
C LEU A 80 9.61 -4.79 -1.57
N ASP A 81 9.14 -4.56 -2.78
CA ASP A 81 9.85 -3.82 -3.82
C ASP A 81 9.03 -2.61 -4.24
N LEU A 82 9.66 -1.44 -4.20
CA LEU A 82 9.07 -0.21 -4.70
C LEU A 82 10.02 0.44 -5.69
N THR A 83 9.67 0.39 -6.96
CA THR A 83 10.41 1.07 -8.01
C THR A 83 9.54 2.14 -8.66
N VAL A 84 9.97 3.39 -8.59
CA VAL A 84 9.22 4.56 -9.06
C VAL A 84 10.07 5.48 -9.91
N ALA A 85 9.42 6.39 -10.63
CA ALA A 85 10.04 7.31 -11.59
C ALA A 85 10.74 6.57 -12.75
N VAL A 86 10.19 5.42 -13.14
CA VAL A 86 10.64 4.61 -14.27
C VAL A 86 9.65 4.69 -15.44
N ARG A 87 10.11 4.38 -16.62
CA ARG A 87 9.28 4.32 -17.82
C ARG A 87 8.77 2.89 -18.01
N MET A 88 7.61 2.60 -17.50
CA MET A 88 6.94 1.33 -17.65
C MET A 88 5.43 1.53 -17.41
N ASP A 89 4.64 0.57 -17.86
CA ASP A 89 3.24 0.49 -17.47
C ASP A 89 3.11 0.15 -15.97
N TRP A 90 1.98 0.49 -15.38
CA TRP A 90 1.70 0.22 -13.97
C TRP A 90 1.77 -1.27 -13.67
N HIS A 91 2.55 -1.63 -12.67
CA HIS A 91 2.65 -2.99 -12.18
C HIS A 91 2.61 -3.04 -10.66
N GLU A 92 1.57 -3.65 -10.12
CA GLU A 92 1.50 -4.06 -8.72
C GLU A 92 1.23 -5.56 -8.69
N GLY A 93 2.08 -6.30 -8.03
CA GLY A 93 1.97 -7.75 -7.97
C GLY A 93 2.21 -8.28 -6.56
N PHE A 94 1.56 -9.39 -6.25
CA PHE A 94 1.62 -10.04 -4.94
C PHE A 94 1.85 -11.53 -5.16
N GLN A 95 2.76 -12.10 -4.39
CA GLN A 95 3.01 -13.54 -4.36
C GLN A 95 3.03 -13.97 -2.90
N LEU A 96 2.15 -14.88 -2.54
CA LEU A 96 2.02 -15.41 -1.18
C LEU A 96 2.15 -16.93 -1.25
N TYR A 97 2.98 -17.47 -0.39
CA TYR A 97 3.22 -18.90 -0.29
C TYR A 97 2.97 -19.36 1.15
N GLY A 98 2.12 -20.35 1.32
CA GLY A 98 1.75 -20.87 2.62
C GLY A 98 1.53 -22.38 2.59
N GLU A 99 1.36 -22.96 3.76
CA GLU A 99 1.16 -24.39 3.95
C GLU A 99 -0.01 -24.96 3.13
N ASN A 100 -1.09 -24.19 3.01
CA ASN A 100 -2.32 -24.65 2.38
C ASN A 100 -2.45 -24.27 0.90
N GLY A 101 -1.44 -23.60 0.35
CA GLY A 101 -1.42 -23.19 -1.06
C GLY A 101 -0.67 -21.90 -1.31
N SER A 102 -0.87 -21.38 -2.50
CA SER A 102 -0.19 -20.17 -2.97
C SER A 102 -1.18 -19.23 -3.65
N VAL A 103 -0.89 -17.94 -3.60
CA VAL A 103 -1.64 -16.91 -4.31
C VAL A 103 -0.68 -16.08 -5.14
N ILE A 104 -1.01 -15.90 -6.41
CA ILE A 104 -0.38 -14.92 -7.29
C ILE A 104 -1.45 -13.94 -7.72
N ALA A 105 -1.22 -12.66 -7.45
CA ALA A 105 -2.18 -11.62 -7.76
C ALA A 105 -1.51 -10.41 -8.40
N ARG A 106 -2.28 -9.70 -9.18
CA ARG A 106 -1.90 -8.44 -9.82
C ARG A 106 -3.07 -7.47 -9.75
N THR A 107 -2.79 -6.22 -9.35
CA THR A 107 -3.73 -5.11 -9.53
C THR A 107 -3.39 -4.34 -10.81
N PHE A 108 -4.43 -3.85 -11.47
CA PHE A 108 -4.28 -3.00 -12.63
C PHE A 108 -4.34 -1.54 -12.23
N ASN A 109 -3.91 -0.69 -13.14
CA ASN A 109 -4.04 0.75 -12.97
C ASN A 109 -5.48 1.09 -12.55
N PRO A 110 -5.69 1.85 -11.45
CA PRO A 110 -7.01 2.13 -10.87
C PRO A 110 -7.96 2.90 -11.81
N TRP A 111 -7.45 3.42 -12.93
CA TRP A 111 -8.25 4.04 -13.98
C TRP A 111 -8.86 3.06 -14.97
N TYR A 112 -8.47 1.78 -14.92
CA TYR A 112 -9.04 0.73 -15.76
C TYR A 112 -10.28 0.12 -15.10
N PHE A 113 -11.19 -0.39 -15.92
CA PHE A 113 -12.37 -1.10 -15.41
C PHE A 113 -12.04 -2.45 -14.76
N ARG A 114 -10.93 -3.05 -15.16
CA ARG A 114 -10.44 -4.31 -14.60
C ARG A 114 -9.65 -4.04 -13.33
N ALA A 115 -10.14 -4.57 -12.21
CA ALA A 115 -9.54 -4.32 -10.91
C ALA A 115 -8.27 -5.15 -10.66
N SER A 116 -8.35 -6.47 -10.87
CA SER A 116 -7.27 -7.38 -10.52
C SER A 116 -7.34 -8.70 -11.29
N GLU A 117 -6.24 -9.42 -11.28
CA GLU A 117 -6.17 -10.86 -11.55
C GLU A 117 -5.66 -11.57 -10.32
N VAL A 118 -6.25 -12.73 -10.02
CA VAL A 118 -5.84 -13.57 -8.90
C VAL A 118 -5.84 -15.00 -9.37
N GLU A 119 -4.76 -15.73 -9.06
CA GLU A 119 -4.66 -17.16 -9.22
C GLU A 119 -4.34 -17.79 -7.86
N ILE A 120 -5.12 -18.78 -7.48
CA ILE A 120 -5.03 -19.44 -6.19
C ILE A 120 -4.78 -20.92 -6.43
N PHE A 121 -3.69 -21.45 -5.90
CA PHE A 121 -3.41 -22.88 -5.85
C PHE A 121 -3.77 -23.42 -4.46
N HIS A 122 -4.56 -24.49 -4.42
CA HIS A 122 -4.92 -25.21 -3.20
C HIS A 122 -4.14 -26.52 -3.10
N GLU A 123 -3.29 -26.64 -2.09
CA GLU A 123 -2.44 -27.81 -1.87
C GLU A 123 -3.24 -29.10 -1.69
N LYS A 124 -4.24 -29.08 -0.83
CA LYS A 124 -5.05 -30.27 -0.49
C LYS A 124 -5.74 -30.92 -1.68
N THR A 125 -6.14 -30.15 -2.67
CA THR A 125 -6.88 -30.62 -3.85
C THR A 125 -6.03 -30.64 -5.12
N ALA A 126 -4.80 -30.10 -5.04
CA ALA A 126 -3.93 -29.89 -6.19
C ALA A 126 -4.63 -29.17 -7.36
N THR A 127 -5.44 -28.16 -7.03
CA THR A 127 -6.22 -27.40 -8.01
C THR A 127 -5.84 -25.94 -8.02
N ALA A 128 -5.83 -25.36 -9.22
CA ALA A 128 -5.69 -23.92 -9.40
C ALA A 128 -7.04 -23.28 -9.76
N HIS A 129 -7.32 -22.16 -9.15
CA HIS A 129 -8.52 -21.36 -9.39
C HIS A 129 -8.13 -19.95 -9.85
N LYS A 130 -8.81 -19.48 -10.87
CA LYS A 130 -8.69 -18.12 -11.35
C LYS A 130 -10.07 -17.45 -11.30
N PRO A 131 -10.44 -16.88 -10.15
CA PRO A 131 -11.73 -16.20 -10.01
C PRO A 131 -11.81 -14.99 -10.95
N LEU A 132 -13.02 -14.69 -11.40
CA LEU A 132 -13.25 -13.47 -12.14
C LEU A 132 -13.02 -12.27 -11.22
N GLY A 133 -12.26 -11.31 -11.69
CA GLY A 133 -12.04 -10.05 -10.98
C GLY A 133 -13.37 -9.31 -10.80
N ALA A 134 -13.52 -8.65 -9.66
CA ALA A 134 -14.67 -7.77 -9.46
C ALA A 134 -14.58 -6.56 -10.39
N ASP A 135 -15.67 -6.21 -11.04
CA ASP A 135 -15.81 -4.90 -11.66
C ASP A 135 -15.73 -3.83 -10.59
N GLY A 136 -14.94 -2.80 -10.78
CA GLY A 136 -14.97 -1.82 -9.77
C GLY A 136 -14.10 -0.60 -9.96
N HIS A 137 -14.72 0.51 -9.65
CA HIS A 137 -14.03 1.75 -9.39
C HIS A 137 -13.57 1.73 -7.94
N PHE A 138 -12.30 1.53 -7.67
CA PHE A 138 -11.71 1.49 -6.33
C PHE A 138 -12.12 2.69 -5.47
N PHE A 139 -12.00 3.87 -6.01
CA PHE A 139 -12.35 5.12 -5.31
C PHE A 139 -13.83 5.20 -4.96
N ARG A 140 -14.71 4.76 -5.86
CA ARG A 140 -16.15 4.70 -5.58
C ARG A 140 -16.44 3.74 -4.43
N ARG A 141 -15.88 2.53 -4.46
CA ARG A 141 -16.07 1.51 -3.41
C ARG A 141 -15.51 1.98 -2.06
N GLN A 142 -14.42 2.71 -2.07
CA GLN A 142 -13.86 3.30 -0.86
C GLN A 142 -14.85 4.31 -0.22
N LEU A 143 -15.44 5.18 -1.04
CA LEU A 143 -16.43 6.15 -0.57
C LEU A 143 -17.74 5.48 -0.13
N GLU A 144 -18.22 4.48 -0.87
CA GLU A 144 -19.40 3.71 -0.49
C GLU A 144 -19.18 2.98 0.83
N GLY A 145 -18.00 2.36 1.05
CA GLY A 145 -17.65 1.70 2.29
C GLY A 145 -17.58 2.67 3.49
N LEU A 146 -17.01 3.85 3.28
CA LEU A 146 -17.01 4.90 4.32
C LEU A 146 -18.42 5.38 4.63
N ALA A 147 -19.25 5.61 3.61
CA ALA A 147 -20.64 6.04 3.79
C ALA A 147 -21.44 4.98 4.56
N ASP A 148 -21.28 3.70 4.25
CA ASP A 148 -21.92 2.61 4.98
C ASP A 148 -21.53 2.59 6.45
N THR A 149 -20.25 2.79 6.75
CA THR A 149 -19.78 2.86 8.14
C THR A 149 -20.42 4.03 8.89
N VAL A 150 -20.46 5.21 8.27
CA VAL A 150 -20.99 6.43 8.91
C VAL A 150 -22.51 6.40 9.05
N LEU A 151 -23.22 5.95 8.03
CA LEU A 151 -24.69 6.02 7.98
C LEU A 151 -25.37 4.81 8.61
N ASN A 152 -24.79 3.63 8.46
CA ASN A 152 -25.41 2.37 8.82
C ASN A 152 -24.70 1.64 9.98
N GLY A 153 -23.57 2.18 10.48
CA GLY A 153 -22.78 1.54 11.53
C GLY A 153 -22.10 0.25 11.07
N THR A 154 -21.97 0.03 9.77
CA THR A 154 -21.26 -1.14 9.23
C THR A 154 -19.79 -1.10 9.62
N PRO A 155 -19.17 -2.23 10.03
CA PRO A 155 -17.73 -2.25 10.34
C PRO A 155 -16.89 -1.72 9.16
N MET A 156 -15.90 -0.89 9.48
CA MET A 156 -14.96 -0.36 8.48
C MET A 156 -14.25 -1.51 7.77
N ARG A 157 -14.27 -1.51 6.45
CA ARG A 157 -13.58 -2.51 5.62
C ARG A 157 -12.24 -2.02 5.10
N GLY A 158 -12.03 -0.71 5.08
CA GLY A 158 -10.77 -0.08 4.69
C GLY A 158 -9.87 0.17 5.89
N ALA A 159 -8.69 0.72 5.63
CA ALA A 159 -7.75 1.13 6.66
C ALA A 159 -8.36 2.19 7.58
N ASN A 160 -8.15 2.03 8.88
CA ASN A 160 -8.50 3.00 9.90
C ASN A 160 -7.29 3.88 10.28
N VAL A 161 -7.41 4.70 11.31
CA VAL A 161 -6.33 5.59 11.76
C VAL A 161 -5.14 4.80 12.30
N GLU A 162 -5.39 3.72 13.01
CA GLU A 162 -4.37 2.83 13.59
C GLU A 162 -3.56 2.15 12.48
N ASP A 163 -4.22 1.71 11.40
CA ASP A 163 -3.55 1.18 10.22
C ASP A 163 -2.67 2.23 9.55
N GLY A 164 -3.17 3.46 9.43
CA GLY A 164 -2.39 4.58 8.91
C GLY A 164 -1.14 4.86 9.75
N ILE A 165 -1.27 4.89 11.08
CA ILE A 165 -0.14 5.08 12.00
C ILE A 165 0.87 3.94 11.87
N ALA A 166 0.42 2.69 11.82
CA ALA A 166 1.30 1.54 11.68
C ALA A 166 2.04 1.53 10.34
N SER A 167 1.37 1.93 9.25
CA SER A 167 1.98 2.06 7.92
C SER A 167 3.04 3.17 7.90
N ILE A 168 2.78 4.33 8.52
CA ILE A 168 3.77 5.41 8.66
C ILE A 168 4.96 4.94 9.50
N ARG A 169 4.74 4.25 10.61
CA ARG A 169 5.81 3.70 11.45
C ARG A 169 6.72 2.75 10.67
N ALA A 170 6.15 1.89 9.84
CA ALA A 170 6.93 1.01 8.97
C ALA A 170 7.74 1.80 7.93
N MET A 171 7.17 2.83 7.30
CA MET A 171 7.90 3.68 6.36
C MET A 171 9.06 4.44 7.03
N VAL A 172 8.88 4.91 8.26
CA VAL A 172 9.97 5.52 9.05
C VAL A 172 11.06 4.49 9.38
N ALA A 173 10.69 3.25 9.72
CA ALA A 173 11.65 2.17 9.93
C ALA A 173 12.43 1.86 8.65
N ILE A 174 11.77 1.83 7.50
CA ILE A 174 12.41 1.66 6.18
C ILE A 174 13.43 2.78 5.93
N ALA A 175 13.06 4.04 6.16
CA ALA A 175 13.98 5.17 5.98
C ALA A 175 15.19 5.07 6.89
N ARG A 176 15.00 4.76 8.18
CA ARG A 176 16.12 4.53 9.14
C ARG A 176 17.01 3.37 8.71
N SER A 177 16.43 2.29 8.22
CA SER A 177 17.20 1.15 7.73
C SER A 177 18.03 1.47 6.50
N VAL A 178 17.48 2.25 5.56
CA VAL A 178 18.24 2.75 4.40
C VAL A 178 19.43 3.61 4.83
N GLU A 179 19.26 4.46 5.85
CA GLU A 179 20.31 5.34 6.35
C GLU A 179 21.41 4.58 7.11
N SER A 180 21.01 3.63 7.95
CA SER A 180 21.94 2.88 8.81
C SER A 180 22.54 1.64 8.15
N GLY A 181 21.86 1.06 7.15
CA GLY A 181 22.17 -0.25 6.59
C GLY A 181 21.75 -1.42 7.47
N GLU A 182 21.13 -1.15 8.63
CA GLU A 182 20.81 -2.14 9.64
C GLU A 182 19.33 -2.54 9.65
N ARG A 183 19.05 -3.68 10.28
CA ARG A 183 17.69 -4.11 10.60
C ARG A 183 17.10 -3.19 11.66
N VAL A 184 15.87 -2.74 11.43
CA VAL A 184 15.15 -1.84 12.35
C VAL A 184 13.88 -2.51 12.84
N GLU A 185 13.73 -2.63 14.14
CA GLU A 185 12.47 -3.06 14.76
C GLU A 185 11.48 -1.91 14.84
N LEU A 186 10.23 -2.16 14.44
CA LEU A 186 9.19 -1.12 14.42
C LEU A 186 8.89 -0.62 15.85
N ALA A 187 9.05 -1.45 16.87
CA ALA A 187 8.90 -1.06 18.26
C ALA A 187 9.91 0.02 18.69
N SER A 188 11.08 0.10 18.04
CA SER A 188 12.09 1.14 18.28
C SER A 188 11.76 2.50 17.65
N VAL A 189 10.78 2.52 16.75
CA VAL A 189 10.29 3.75 16.13
C VAL A 189 9.33 4.43 17.09
N SER A 190 9.90 5.11 18.09
CA SER A 190 9.17 5.98 19.00
C SER A 190 9.24 7.42 18.51
N GLY A 191 8.17 8.14 18.68
CA GLY A 191 8.10 9.55 18.37
C GLY A 191 6.72 9.89 17.82
N ALA A 192 6.22 11.05 18.19
CA ALA A 192 4.98 11.57 17.64
C ALA A 192 5.08 11.62 16.12
N VAL A 193 4.15 10.96 15.47
CA VAL A 193 3.82 11.19 14.07
C VAL A 193 3.02 12.50 13.99
#